data_6f972f0109ea433fe57367282c696da9
#
_entry.id   6f972f0109ea433fe57367282c696da9
#
_cell.length_a   1.000
_cell.length_b   1.000
_cell.length_c   1.000
_cell.angle_alpha   90.00
_cell.angle_beta   90.00
_cell.angle_gamma   90.00
#
_symmetry.space_group_name_H-M   'P 1'
#
loop_
_entity.id
_entity.type
_entity.pdbx_description
1 polymer ?
#
loop_
_entity_poly.entity_id
_entity_poly.type
_entity_poly.pdbx_seq_one_letter_code
_entity_poly.pdbx_strand_id
1 'polypeptide(L)'
;EQMVRCLHTDHHYLECSSTVLASRLTDSVLAHDLPAMGDIDASLLHFCSMVKNTSSVALTGECADEIFGGYPWFYKEDCLKFHGFPWTMDLSPRKALLKDEIIKLLHMEEYVQSACDFSLSHLPVCKEATKKEARQRKIVWLNLNWFMRTLLERMDRAADFSGLKARVPFADHRIIEYLWNVPWELKAKDHTAKGLLRHASKGLLPEEVLWRRKSPYPKTYDTHYEALLAEQVREIIHDPSS
;
A
#
# COMPACT_ATOMS: atom_id res chain seq x y z
N GLU A 1 8.75 21.62 -2.59
CA GLU A 1 9.31 22.80 -3.28
C GLU A 1 10.42 22.46 -4.28
N GLN A 2 11.40 21.57 -3.97
CA GLN A 2 12.50 21.20 -4.89
C GLN A 2 12.00 20.59 -6.19
N MET A 3 11.03 19.67 -6.14
CA MET A 3 10.41 19.07 -7.34
C MET A 3 9.68 20.11 -8.19
N VAL A 4 8.96 21.02 -7.55
CA VAL A 4 8.26 22.12 -8.24
C VAL A 4 9.24 22.99 -9.01
N ARG A 5 10.37 23.35 -8.40
CA ARG A 5 11.43 24.13 -9.06
C ARG A 5 12.12 23.35 -10.20
N CYS A 6 12.34 22.04 -10.00
CA CYS A 6 13.01 21.19 -10.99
C CYS A 6 12.14 20.92 -12.21
N LEU A 7 10.84 20.66 -12.01
CA LEU A 7 9.92 20.24 -13.05
C LEU A 7 9.00 21.36 -13.53
N HIS A 8 9.07 22.56 -12.92
CA HIS A 8 8.21 23.72 -13.22
C HIS A 8 6.72 23.37 -13.18
N THR A 9 6.33 22.55 -12.18
CA THR A 9 4.94 22.11 -12.04
C THR A 9 4.11 23.14 -11.28
N ASP A 10 2.83 23.23 -11.59
CA ASP A 10 1.84 23.90 -10.74
C ASP A 10 1.50 22.98 -9.57
N HIS A 11 1.69 23.47 -8.34
CA HIS A 11 1.62 22.64 -7.13
C HIS A 11 0.42 23.03 -6.27
N HIS A 12 -0.44 22.06 -6.01
CA HIS A 12 -1.61 22.23 -5.16
C HIS A 12 -1.39 21.50 -3.82
N TYR A 13 -1.70 22.19 -2.73
CA TYR A 13 -1.67 21.64 -1.38
C TYR A 13 -3.07 21.30 -0.90
N LEU A 14 -3.19 20.21 -0.17
CA LEU A 14 -4.39 19.85 0.55
C LEU A 14 -4.03 19.60 2.02
N GLU A 15 -4.63 20.39 2.90
CA GLU A 15 -4.60 20.15 4.33
C GLU A 15 -5.90 19.43 4.73
N CYS A 16 -5.75 18.25 5.33
CA CYS A 16 -6.87 17.47 5.83
C CYS A 16 -6.95 17.65 7.35
N SER A 17 -7.91 18.43 7.83
CA SER A 17 -8.19 18.49 9.26
C SER A 17 -8.82 17.19 9.75
N SER A 18 -8.66 16.87 11.03
CA SER A 18 -9.24 15.70 11.68
C SER A 18 -10.76 15.62 11.50
N THR A 19 -11.44 16.77 11.57
CA THR A 19 -12.88 16.87 11.36
C THR A 19 -13.25 16.49 9.92
N VAL A 20 -12.51 16.98 8.92
CA VAL A 20 -12.74 16.63 7.51
C VAL A 20 -12.51 15.14 7.28
N LEU A 21 -11.45 14.57 7.84
CA LEU A 21 -11.17 13.13 7.71
C LEU A 21 -12.26 12.27 8.35
N ALA A 22 -12.69 12.62 9.57
CA ALA A 22 -13.76 11.90 10.26
C ALA A 22 -15.09 11.97 9.50
N SER A 23 -15.44 13.13 8.92
CA SER A 23 -16.67 13.29 8.12
C SER A 23 -16.65 12.49 6.81
N ARG A 24 -15.48 12.12 6.29
CA ARG A 24 -15.32 11.32 5.06
C ARG A 24 -15.29 9.82 5.29
N LEU A 25 -15.37 9.36 6.54
CA LEU A 25 -15.29 7.94 6.84
C LEU A 25 -16.42 7.14 6.20
N THR A 26 -17.65 7.61 6.28
CA THR A 26 -18.81 6.97 5.65
C THR A 26 -18.66 6.91 4.12
N ASP A 27 -18.26 8.00 3.50
CA ASP A 27 -18.01 8.03 2.04
C ASP A 27 -16.92 7.03 1.65
N SER A 28 -15.88 6.89 2.48
CA SER A 28 -14.80 5.93 2.28
C SER A 28 -15.30 4.47 2.33
N VAL A 29 -16.19 4.15 3.28
CA VAL A 29 -16.82 2.82 3.37
C VAL A 29 -17.70 2.57 2.14
N LEU A 30 -18.50 3.55 1.73
CA LEU A 30 -19.33 3.44 0.53
C LEU A 30 -18.51 3.27 -0.74
N ALA A 31 -17.39 3.99 -0.88
CA ALA A 31 -16.50 3.85 -2.02
C ALA A 31 -15.86 2.47 -2.13
N HIS A 32 -15.61 1.82 -1.00
CA HIS A 32 -14.95 0.50 -0.94
C HIS A 32 -15.92 -0.68 -0.81
N ASP A 33 -17.20 -0.44 -0.61
CA ASP A 33 -18.25 -1.43 -0.28
C ASP A 33 -18.03 -2.17 1.06
N LEU A 34 -16.91 -1.91 1.74
CA LEU A 34 -16.52 -2.54 3.00
C LEU A 34 -15.65 -1.58 3.83
N PRO A 35 -15.69 -1.70 5.17
CA PRO A 35 -14.73 -1.00 6.02
C PRO A 35 -13.29 -1.40 5.67
N ALA A 36 -12.42 -0.41 5.50
CA ALA A 36 -11.01 -0.62 5.17
C ALA A 36 -10.08 0.19 6.11
N MET A 37 -9.11 0.91 5.59
CA MET A 37 -8.15 1.67 6.40
C MET A 37 -8.66 3.10 6.63
N GLY A 38 -9.52 3.30 7.61
CA GLY A 38 -10.28 4.53 7.83
C GLY A 38 -9.50 5.85 7.78
N ASP A 39 -8.29 5.90 8.31
CA ASP A 39 -7.43 7.09 8.30
C ASP A 39 -6.83 7.37 6.91
N ILE A 40 -6.45 6.31 6.18
CA ILE A 40 -5.81 6.42 4.86
C ILE A 40 -6.85 6.63 3.77
N ASP A 41 -7.93 5.86 3.79
CA ASP A 41 -8.91 5.83 2.71
C ASP A 41 -9.73 7.12 2.68
N ALA A 42 -10.10 7.67 3.84
CA ALA A 42 -10.78 8.96 3.94
C ALA A 42 -9.92 10.11 3.37
N SER A 43 -8.61 10.13 3.66
CA SER A 43 -7.68 11.14 3.15
C SER A 43 -7.44 10.98 1.64
N LEU A 44 -7.32 9.74 1.14
CA LEU A 44 -7.17 9.46 -0.27
C LEU A 44 -8.40 9.88 -1.08
N LEU A 45 -9.60 9.56 -0.58
CA LEU A 45 -10.86 9.98 -1.19
C LEU A 45 -10.99 11.50 -1.26
N HIS A 46 -10.64 12.20 -0.17
CA HIS A 46 -10.65 13.65 -0.15
C HIS A 46 -9.66 14.24 -1.16
N PHE A 47 -8.46 13.67 -1.25
CA PHE A 47 -7.47 14.04 -2.25
C PHE A 47 -7.97 13.80 -3.69
N CYS A 48 -8.54 12.65 -3.99
CA CYS A 48 -9.12 12.36 -5.29
C CYS A 48 -10.22 13.36 -5.69
N SER A 49 -11.08 13.73 -4.73
CA SER A 49 -12.12 14.74 -4.94
C SER A 49 -11.54 16.13 -5.26
N MET A 50 -10.44 16.51 -4.62
CA MET A 50 -9.74 17.77 -4.93
C MET A 50 -9.14 17.73 -6.34
N VAL A 51 -8.42 16.66 -6.68
CA VAL A 51 -7.80 16.50 -8.01
C VAL A 51 -8.85 16.54 -9.11
N LYS A 52 -10.02 15.95 -8.88
CA LYS A 52 -11.14 15.95 -9.82
C LYS A 52 -11.61 17.35 -10.22
N ASN A 53 -11.49 18.33 -9.35
CA ASN A 53 -11.87 19.72 -9.64
C ASN A 53 -11.01 20.36 -10.77
N THR A 54 -9.80 19.83 -10.98
CA THR A 54 -8.84 20.36 -11.95
C THR A 54 -8.53 19.39 -13.09
N SER A 55 -8.72 18.08 -12.88
CA SER A 55 -8.38 17.06 -13.86
C SER A 55 -9.34 15.87 -13.79
N SER A 56 -9.58 15.24 -14.94
CA SER A 56 -10.35 13.98 -14.99
C SER A 56 -9.46 12.74 -14.96
N VAL A 57 -8.14 12.89 -15.10
CA VAL A 57 -7.16 11.80 -15.08
C VAL A 57 -5.97 12.23 -14.26
N ALA A 58 -5.48 11.33 -13.37
CA ALA A 58 -4.27 11.53 -12.59
C ALA A 58 -3.30 10.36 -12.76
N LEU A 59 -1.99 10.67 -12.78
CA LEU A 59 -0.93 9.66 -12.69
C LEU A 59 -0.53 9.50 -11.23
N THR A 60 -0.41 8.25 -10.75
CA THR A 60 0.04 7.95 -9.39
C THR A 60 1.36 7.19 -9.40
N GLY A 61 2.14 7.34 -8.31
CA GLY A 61 3.42 6.65 -8.12
C GLY A 61 3.30 5.30 -7.40
N GLU A 62 2.12 4.74 -7.26
CA GLU A 62 1.90 3.44 -6.61
C GLU A 62 2.59 2.31 -7.37
N CYS A 63 2.74 1.16 -6.72
CA CYS A 63 3.38 -0.04 -7.23
C CYS A 63 4.91 0.03 -7.41
N ALA A 64 5.54 1.18 -7.31
CA ALA A 64 7.00 1.29 -7.39
C ALA A 64 7.73 0.56 -6.24
N ASP A 65 7.16 0.57 -5.04
CA ASP A 65 7.73 -0.13 -3.89
C ASP A 65 7.61 -1.65 -4.03
N GLU A 66 6.54 -2.13 -4.63
CA GLU A 66 6.24 -3.53 -4.86
C GLU A 66 7.22 -4.17 -5.84
N ILE A 67 7.46 -3.52 -6.95
CA ILE A 67 8.24 -4.09 -8.06
C ILE A 67 9.75 -3.83 -7.95
N PHE A 68 10.15 -2.72 -7.30
CA PHE A 68 11.56 -2.35 -7.11
C PHE A 68 12.10 -2.66 -5.70
N GLY A 69 11.30 -3.26 -4.82
CA GLY A 69 11.74 -3.62 -3.48
C GLY A 69 11.87 -2.44 -2.53
N GLY A 70 10.83 -1.63 -2.39
CA GLY A 70 10.83 -0.46 -1.51
C GLY A 70 10.50 -0.72 -0.05
N TYR A 71 9.97 -1.89 0.30
CA TYR A 71 9.50 -2.20 1.64
C TYR A 71 10.55 -2.88 2.52
N PRO A 72 10.48 -2.67 3.84
CA PRO A 72 11.41 -3.30 4.79
C PRO A 72 11.40 -4.84 4.76
N TRP A 73 10.28 -5.47 4.46
CA TRP A 73 10.17 -6.93 4.44
C TRP A 73 10.98 -7.62 3.35
N PHE A 74 11.48 -6.89 2.35
CA PHE A 74 12.42 -7.43 1.38
C PHE A 74 13.85 -7.57 1.93
N TYR A 75 14.13 -6.96 3.09
CA TYR A 75 15.49 -6.83 3.64
C TYR A 75 15.62 -7.39 5.06
N LYS A 76 14.58 -7.30 5.89
CA LYS A 76 14.59 -7.77 7.27
C LYS A 76 14.69 -9.28 7.33
N GLU A 77 15.62 -9.78 8.15
CA GLU A 77 15.93 -11.20 8.25
C GLU A 77 14.71 -12.01 8.73
N ASP A 78 13.97 -11.51 9.71
CA ASP A 78 12.77 -12.16 10.22
C ASP A 78 11.71 -12.33 9.13
N CYS A 79 11.50 -11.31 8.29
CA CYS A 79 10.59 -11.38 7.15
C CYS A 79 11.08 -12.36 6.07
N LEU A 80 12.40 -12.43 5.87
CA LEU A 80 13.00 -13.36 4.91
C LEU A 80 12.94 -14.81 5.40
N LYS A 81 12.94 -15.07 6.69
CA LYS A 81 12.80 -16.39 7.31
C LYS A 81 11.33 -16.82 7.46
N PHE A 82 10.42 -15.87 7.54
CA PHE A 82 9.00 -16.15 7.78
C PHE A 82 8.32 -16.83 6.59
N HIS A 83 7.60 -17.94 6.85
CA HIS A 83 6.80 -18.65 5.86
C HIS A 83 5.37 -18.12 5.87
N GLY A 84 5.06 -17.18 4.99
CA GLY A 84 3.78 -16.50 4.93
C GLY A 84 3.88 -15.13 4.28
N PHE A 85 2.88 -14.31 4.51
CA PHE A 85 2.84 -12.92 4.07
C PHE A 85 3.59 -12.01 5.05
N PRO A 86 4.74 -11.43 4.70
CA PRO A 86 5.57 -10.70 5.66
C PRO A 86 4.94 -9.41 6.21
N TRP A 87 3.88 -8.91 5.62
CA TRP A 87 3.13 -7.74 6.09
C TRP A 87 1.98 -8.10 7.05
N THR A 88 1.76 -9.38 7.31
CA THR A 88 0.71 -9.87 8.22
C THR A 88 1.22 -11.03 9.09
N MET A 89 2.42 -10.89 9.64
CA MET A 89 3.06 -11.92 10.48
C MET A 89 2.32 -12.15 11.80
N ASP A 90 1.64 -11.13 12.32
CA ASP A 90 0.90 -11.18 13.57
C ASP A 90 -0.59 -10.93 13.34
N LEU A 91 -1.43 -11.88 13.67
CA LEU A 91 -2.90 -11.80 13.61
C LEU A 91 -3.53 -11.38 14.95
N SER A 92 -2.74 -11.28 16.03
CA SER A 92 -3.24 -10.97 17.38
C SER A 92 -4.06 -9.68 17.44
N PRO A 93 -3.68 -8.55 16.78
CA PRO A 93 -4.48 -7.33 16.80
C PRO A 93 -5.87 -7.51 16.17
N ARG A 94 -5.97 -8.36 15.14
CA ARG A 94 -7.25 -8.66 14.49
C ARG A 94 -8.13 -9.53 15.38
N LYS A 95 -7.54 -10.54 16.01
CA LYS A 95 -8.24 -11.43 16.95
C LYS A 95 -8.76 -10.68 18.18
N ALA A 96 -8.01 -9.71 18.67
CA ALA A 96 -8.41 -8.90 19.83
C ALA A 96 -9.73 -8.13 19.64
N LEU A 97 -10.17 -7.93 18.39
CA LEU A 97 -11.43 -7.27 18.05
C LEU A 97 -12.62 -8.25 17.95
N LEU A 98 -12.38 -9.55 18.02
CA LEU A 98 -13.38 -10.59 17.77
C LEU A 98 -13.68 -11.37 19.05
N LYS A 99 -14.92 -11.89 19.14
CA LYS A 99 -15.28 -12.86 20.18
C LYS A 99 -14.60 -14.20 19.93
N ASP A 100 -14.28 -14.93 20.99
CA ASP A 100 -13.60 -16.23 20.92
C ASP A 100 -14.31 -17.26 20.02
N GLU A 101 -15.65 -17.22 20.00
CA GLU A 101 -16.45 -18.09 19.15
C GLU A 101 -16.23 -17.80 17.65
N ILE A 102 -16.13 -16.53 17.30
CA ILE A 102 -15.84 -16.09 15.93
C ILE A 102 -14.40 -16.44 15.55
N ILE A 103 -13.43 -16.24 16.45
CA ILE A 103 -12.03 -16.61 16.19
C ILE A 103 -11.91 -18.11 15.89
N LYS A 104 -12.60 -18.95 16.66
CA LYS A 104 -12.61 -20.41 16.43
C LYS A 104 -13.26 -20.79 15.09
N LEU A 105 -14.30 -20.09 14.67
CA LEU A 105 -15.01 -20.34 13.42
C LEU A 105 -14.19 -19.93 12.19
N LEU A 106 -13.45 -18.83 12.29
CA LEU A 106 -12.76 -18.23 11.14
C LEU A 106 -11.48 -18.97 10.72
N HIS A 107 -10.89 -19.78 11.61
CA HIS A 107 -9.62 -20.51 11.31
C HIS A 107 -8.57 -19.62 10.63
N MET A 108 -8.34 -18.41 11.16
CA MET A 108 -7.60 -17.33 10.47
C MET A 108 -6.20 -17.72 10.06
N GLU A 109 -5.46 -18.46 10.90
CA GLU A 109 -4.12 -18.93 10.60
C GLU A 109 -4.11 -19.93 9.44
N GLU A 110 -5.04 -20.88 9.45
CA GLU A 110 -5.18 -21.88 8.38
C GLU A 110 -5.57 -21.21 7.06
N TYR A 111 -6.46 -20.24 7.11
CA TYR A 111 -6.85 -19.46 5.94
C TYR A 111 -5.65 -18.72 5.33
N VAL A 112 -4.90 -17.98 6.17
CA VAL A 112 -3.73 -17.21 5.73
C VAL A 112 -2.66 -18.12 5.16
N GLN A 113 -2.39 -19.27 5.81
CA GLN A 113 -1.41 -20.24 5.35
C GLN A 113 -1.84 -20.88 4.03
N SER A 114 -3.07 -21.33 3.92
CA SER A 114 -3.62 -21.93 2.68
C SER A 114 -3.58 -20.96 1.51
N ALA A 115 -3.93 -19.69 1.73
CA ALA A 115 -3.85 -18.65 0.71
C ALA A 115 -2.41 -18.40 0.24
N CYS A 116 -1.46 -18.43 1.18
CA CYS A 116 -0.03 -18.29 0.86
C CYS A 116 0.46 -19.49 0.04
N ASP A 117 0.17 -20.72 0.48
CA ASP A 117 0.61 -21.95 -0.19
C ASP A 117 0.01 -22.09 -1.57
N PHE A 118 -1.28 -21.79 -1.72
CA PHE A 118 -1.95 -21.72 -3.02
C PHE A 118 -1.25 -20.74 -3.95
N SER A 119 -0.95 -19.52 -3.47
CA SER A 119 -0.27 -18.51 -4.28
C SER A 119 1.13 -18.97 -4.70
N LEU A 120 1.88 -19.56 -3.79
CA LEU A 120 3.24 -20.04 -4.04
C LEU A 120 3.28 -21.28 -4.96
N SER A 121 2.21 -22.08 -5.02
CA SER A 121 2.12 -23.21 -5.97
C SER A 121 2.09 -22.74 -7.43
N HIS A 122 1.73 -21.49 -7.68
CA HIS A 122 1.72 -20.86 -9.01
C HIS A 122 2.96 -19.99 -9.29
N LEU A 123 3.96 -20.01 -8.39
CA LEU A 123 5.18 -19.24 -8.57
C LEU A 123 5.96 -19.74 -9.80
N PRO A 124 6.32 -18.86 -10.75
CA PRO A 124 7.16 -19.24 -11.87
C PRO A 124 8.53 -19.77 -11.41
N VAL A 125 8.94 -20.90 -11.94
CA VAL A 125 10.21 -21.53 -11.57
C VAL A 125 11.38 -20.75 -12.14
N CYS A 126 12.36 -20.43 -11.29
CA CYS A 126 13.62 -19.81 -11.68
C CYS A 126 14.79 -20.71 -11.27
N LYS A 127 15.68 -21.03 -12.23
CA LYS A 127 16.68 -22.08 -12.05
C LYS A 127 17.93 -21.67 -11.27
N GLU A 128 18.26 -20.40 -11.15
CA GLU A 128 19.58 -19.94 -10.71
C GLU A 128 19.57 -18.92 -9.56
N ALA A 129 18.58 -18.98 -8.68
CA ALA A 129 18.53 -18.05 -7.57
C ALA A 129 19.25 -18.59 -6.32
N THR A 130 20.01 -17.76 -5.65
CA THR A 130 20.46 -18.05 -4.28
C THR A 130 19.26 -18.28 -3.36
N LYS A 131 19.44 -18.94 -2.22
CA LYS A 131 18.35 -19.13 -1.23
C LYS A 131 17.69 -17.80 -0.82
N LYS A 132 18.48 -16.74 -0.71
CA LYS A 132 18.00 -15.41 -0.37
C LYS A 132 17.15 -14.81 -1.50
N GLU A 133 17.63 -14.86 -2.73
CA GLU A 133 16.89 -14.38 -3.90
C GLU A 133 15.62 -15.19 -4.13
N ALA A 134 15.69 -16.50 -3.99
CA ALA A 134 14.50 -17.36 -4.07
C ALA A 134 13.44 -16.93 -3.04
N ARG A 135 13.85 -16.57 -1.81
CA ARG A 135 12.93 -16.07 -0.80
C ARG A 135 12.40 -14.68 -1.16
N GLN A 136 13.24 -13.76 -1.58
CA GLN A 136 12.84 -12.43 -2.04
C GLN A 136 11.86 -12.52 -3.23
N ARG A 137 12.09 -13.42 -4.16
CA ARG A 137 11.19 -13.66 -5.30
C ARG A 137 9.82 -14.19 -4.86
N LYS A 138 9.77 -15.09 -3.87
CA LYS A 138 8.50 -15.50 -3.24
C LYS A 138 7.75 -14.32 -2.63
N ILE A 139 8.46 -13.43 -1.93
CA ILE A 139 7.86 -12.23 -1.35
C ILE A 139 7.35 -11.30 -2.46
N VAL A 140 8.11 -11.09 -3.55
CA VAL A 140 7.65 -10.31 -4.71
C VAL A 140 6.37 -10.92 -5.29
N TRP A 141 6.33 -12.23 -5.48
CA TRP A 141 5.16 -12.92 -6.02
C TRP A 141 3.92 -12.73 -5.14
N LEU A 142 4.06 -12.95 -3.83
CA LEU A 142 2.98 -12.71 -2.88
C LEU A 142 2.55 -11.24 -2.87
N ASN A 143 3.52 -10.33 -2.97
CA ASN A 143 3.26 -8.89 -3.00
C ASN A 143 2.44 -8.49 -4.23
N LEU A 144 2.83 -8.95 -5.42
CA LEU A 144 2.11 -8.67 -6.68
C LEU A 144 0.67 -9.21 -6.64
N ASN A 145 0.46 -10.42 -6.11
CA ASN A 145 -0.85 -11.06 -6.13
C ASN A 145 -1.80 -10.61 -5.01
N TRP A 146 -1.28 -10.03 -3.92
CA TRP A 146 -2.06 -9.67 -2.75
C TRP A 146 -1.92 -8.19 -2.38
N PHE A 147 -0.75 -7.78 -1.94
CA PHE A 147 -0.57 -6.44 -1.37
C PHE A 147 -0.71 -5.33 -2.43
N MET A 148 -0.04 -5.49 -3.57
CA MET A 148 -0.15 -4.55 -4.68
C MET A 148 -1.57 -4.46 -5.21
N ARG A 149 -2.25 -5.61 -5.33
CA ARG A 149 -3.64 -5.66 -5.75
C ARG A 149 -4.55 -4.87 -4.81
N THR A 150 -4.36 -5.00 -3.50
CA THR A 150 -5.12 -4.23 -2.49
C THR A 150 -4.89 -2.72 -2.66
N LEU A 151 -3.66 -2.29 -2.94
CA LEU A 151 -3.35 -0.87 -3.16
C LEU A 151 -4.00 -0.33 -4.43
N LEU A 152 -3.92 -1.09 -5.52
CA LEU A 152 -4.54 -0.72 -6.80
C LEU A 152 -6.06 -0.61 -6.67
N GLU A 153 -6.69 -1.60 -6.03
CA GLU A 153 -8.13 -1.61 -5.79
C GLU A 153 -8.57 -0.42 -4.93
N ARG A 154 -7.81 -0.10 -3.88
CA ARG A 154 -8.06 1.08 -3.05
C ARG A 154 -8.00 2.37 -3.85
N MET A 155 -6.95 2.57 -4.65
CA MET A 155 -6.80 3.76 -5.48
C MET A 155 -7.92 3.86 -6.53
N ASP A 156 -8.24 2.76 -7.19
CA ASP A 156 -9.26 2.70 -8.23
C ASP A 156 -10.64 3.08 -7.67
N ARG A 157 -11.04 2.48 -6.55
CA ARG A 157 -12.32 2.75 -5.88
C ARG A 157 -12.42 4.19 -5.38
N ALA A 158 -11.40 4.72 -4.72
CA ALA A 158 -11.40 6.10 -4.25
C ALA A 158 -11.43 7.11 -5.41
N ALA A 159 -10.69 6.83 -6.49
CA ALA A 159 -10.68 7.66 -7.68
C ALA A 159 -12.02 7.61 -8.42
N ASP A 160 -12.56 6.42 -8.65
CA ASP A 160 -13.82 6.23 -9.38
C ASP A 160 -15.03 6.85 -8.63
N PHE A 161 -15.11 6.66 -7.31
CA PHE A 161 -16.11 7.32 -6.47
C PHE A 161 -16.08 8.86 -6.59
N SER A 162 -14.89 9.42 -6.78
CA SER A 162 -14.68 10.85 -7.02
C SER A 162 -14.88 11.26 -8.48
N GLY A 163 -15.14 10.34 -9.39
CA GLY A 163 -15.21 10.58 -10.83
C GLY A 163 -13.85 10.89 -11.48
N LEU A 164 -12.74 10.50 -10.83
CA LEU A 164 -11.36 10.64 -11.30
C LEU A 164 -10.87 9.31 -11.89
N LYS A 165 -10.07 9.34 -12.94
CA LYS A 165 -9.40 8.15 -13.47
C LYS A 165 -7.94 8.13 -13.03
N ALA A 166 -7.59 7.24 -12.10
CA ALA A 166 -6.20 6.99 -11.73
C ALA A 166 -5.49 6.15 -12.81
N ARG A 167 -4.23 6.48 -13.08
CA ARG A 167 -3.33 5.71 -13.93
C ARG A 167 -2.05 5.43 -13.15
N VAL A 168 -1.65 4.17 -13.14
CA VAL A 168 -0.53 3.67 -12.33
C VAL A 168 0.56 3.11 -13.25
N PRO A 169 1.48 3.93 -13.77
CA PRO A 169 2.49 3.49 -14.74
C PRO A 169 3.38 2.34 -14.24
N PHE A 170 3.67 2.29 -12.93
CA PHE A 170 4.48 1.20 -12.35
C PHE A 170 3.73 -0.15 -12.25
N ALA A 171 2.42 -0.17 -12.48
CA ALA A 171 1.65 -1.40 -12.59
C ALA A 171 1.62 -1.98 -14.01
N ASP A 172 2.32 -1.36 -14.96
CA ASP A 172 2.42 -1.89 -16.33
C ASP A 172 3.10 -3.27 -16.32
N HIS A 173 2.39 -4.27 -16.86
CA HIS A 173 2.87 -5.67 -16.87
C HIS A 173 4.25 -5.80 -17.54
N ARG A 174 4.57 -5.00 -18.55
CA ARG A 174 5.85 -5.04 -19.26
C ARG A 174 7.01 -4.66 -18.34
N ILE A 175 6.81 -3.68 -17.44
CA ILE A 175 7.79 -3.29 -16.42
C ILE A 175 7.92 -4.41 -15.38
N ILE A 176 6.81 -5.01 -14.96
CA ILE A 176 6.79 -6.11 -13.98
C ILE A 176 7.53 -7.32 -14.55
N GLU A 177 7.24 -7.74 -15.78
CA GLU A 177 7.87 -8.86 -16.45
C GLU A 177 9.38 -8.64 -16.64
N TYR A 178 9.78 -7.44 -17.04
CA TYR A 178 11.19 -7.07 -17.14
C TYR A 178 11.88 -7.18 -15.78
N LEU A 179 11.31 -6.57 -14.74
CA LEU A 179 11.87 -6.55 -13.40
C LEU A 179 11.86 -7.93 -12.73
N TRP A 180 10.96 -8.84 -13.13
CA TRP A 180 10.95 -10.21 -12.63
C TRP A 180 12.28 -10.92 -12.83
N ASN A 181 12.92 -10.69 -13.95
CA ASN A 181 14.19 -11.30 -14.32
C ASN A 181 15.43 -10.51 -13.86
N VAL A 182 15.27 -9.29 -13.35
CA VAL A 182 16.38 -8.48 -12.85
C VAL A 182 16.88 -9.06 -11.53
N PRO A 183 18.19 -9.35 -11.38
CA PRO A 183 18.78 -9.81 -10.12
C PRO A 183 18.52 -8.84 -8.98
N TRP A 184 18.32 -9.39 -7.77
CA TRP A 184 18.00 -8.56 -6.61
C TRP A 184 19.09 -7.55 -6.27
N GLU A 185 20.35 -7.91 -6.47
CA GLU A 185 21.50 -7.00 -6.27
C GLU A 185 21.39 -5.72 -7.10
N LEU A 186 20.86 -5.81 -8.31
CA LEU A 186 20.61 -4.64 -9.15
C LEU A 186 19.39 -3.85 -8.68
N LYS A 187 18.30 -4.52 -8.24
CA LYS A 187 17.13 -3.83 -7.67
C LYS A 187 17.49 -3.04 -6.42
N ALA A 188 18.35 -3.62 -5.56
CA ALA A 188 18.85 -3.02 -4.33
C ALA A 188 20.26 -2.48 -4.49
N LYS A 189 20.60 -1.92 -5.65
CA LYS A 189 21.92 -1.39 -5.95
C LYS A 189 22.39 -0.46 -4.84
N ASP A 190 23.66 -0.60 -4.45
CA ASP A 190 24.30 0.15 -3.36
C ASP A 190 23.58 -0.06 -2.01
N HIS A 191 23.00 -1.26 -1.79
CA HIS A 191 22.22 -1.61 -0.59
C HIS A 191 21.05 -0.66 -0.31
N THR A 192 20.57 0.02 -1.33
CA THR A 192 19.52 1.04 -1.21
C THR A 192 18.18 0.51 -1.73
N ALA A 193 17.12 0.73 -0.97
CA ALA A 193 15.76 0.41 -1.41
C ALA A 193 15.42 1.15 -2.70
N LYS A 194 14.88 0.41 -3.70
CA LYS A 194 14.63 0.91 -5.05
C LYS A 194 15.90 1.43 -5.76
N GLY A 195 17.04 0.85 -5.47
CA GLY A 195 18.36 1.28 -6.00
C GLY A 195 18.36 1.42 -7.52
N LEU A 196 17.82 0.42 -8.23
CA LEU A 196 17.72 0.45 -9.69
C LEU A 196 16.92 1.66 -10.19
N LEU A 197 15.74 1.92 -9.62
CA LEU A 197 14.88 3.05 -10.00
C LEU A 197 15.58 4.37 -9.72
N ARG A 198 16.23 4.51 -8.56
CA ARG A 198 16.99 5.71 -8.19
C ARG A 198 18.14 5.97 -9.17
N HIS A 199 18.91 4.95 -9.51
CA HIS A 199 20.00 5.09 -10.49
C HIS A 199 19.48 5.43 -11.89
N ALA A 200 18.36 4.85 -12.32
CA ALA A 200 17.74 5.18 -13.60
C ALA A 200 17.21 6.64 -13.65
N SER A 201 16.90 7.22 -12.48
CA SER A 201 16.38 8.59 -12.37
C SER A 201 17.46 9.65 -12.10
N LYS A 202 18.74 9.27 -12.11
CA LYS A 202 19.86 10.23 -11.98
C LYS A 202 19.82 11.25 -13.11
N GLY A 203 20.00 12.52 -12.76
CA GLY A 203 19.95 13.63 -13.71
C GLY A 203 18.52 14.07 -14.10
N LEU A 204 17.48 13.30 -13.70
CA LEU A 204 16.09 13.67 -13.92
C LEU A 204 15.44 14.30 -12.68
N LEU A 205 15.96 13.96 -11.50
CA LEU A 205 15.43 14.43 -10.21
C LEU A 205 16.52 15.10 -9.39
N PRO A 206 16.18 16.07 -8.50
CA PRO A 206 17.12 16.62 -7.53
C PRO A 206 17.70 15.50 -6.64
N GLU A 207 19.00 15.56 -6.39
CA GLU A 207 19.72 14.55 -5.60
C GLU A 207 19.11 14.31 -4.21
N GLU A 208 18.67 15.35 -3.53
CA GLU A 208 18.03 15.24 -2.21
C GLU A 208 16.69 14.50 -2.26
N VAL A 209 15.93 14.63 -3.35
CA VAL A 209 14.69 13.88 -3.58
C VAL A 209 15.00 12.45 -3.98
N LEU A 210 15.98 12.28 -4.88
CA LEU A 210 16.40 10.99 -5.42
C LEU A 210 16.84 10.03 -4.32
N TRP A 211 17.64 10.53 -3.35
CA TRP A 211 18.20 9.73 -2.26
C TRP A 211 17.44 9.85 -0.94
N ARG A 212 16.29 10.51 -0.95
CA ARG A 212 15.46 10.65 0.24
C ARG A 212 15.13 9.28 0.85
N ARG A 213 15.23 9.19 2.17
CA ARG A 213 14.77 8.01 2.90
C ARG A 213 13.26 7.82 2.68
N LYS A 214 12.83 6.56 2.48
CA LYS A 214 11.41 6.25 2.37
C LYS A 214 10.68 6.68 3.65
N SER A 215 9.61 7.42 3.47
CA SER A 215 8.59 7.66 4.50
C SER A 215 7.32 6.89 4.15
N PRO A 216 6.61 6.34 5.14
CA PRO A 216 5.29 5.76 4.92
C PRO A 216 4.29 6.86 4.49
N TYR A 217 3.13 6.42 4.01
CA TYR A 217 1.99 7.32 3.85
C TYR A 217 1.67 7.96 5.23
N PRO A 218 1.36 9.26 5.28
CA PRO A 218 1.05 9.92 6.55
C PRO A 218 -0.11 9.20 7.26
N LYS A 219 0.10 8.83 8.52
CA LYS A 219 -0.94 8.37 9.41
C LYS A 219 -1.37 9.50 10.31
N THR A 220 -2.64 9.55 10.60
CA THR A 220 -3.18 10.53 11.55
C THR A 220 -2.93 10.03 12.97
N TYR A 221 -1.90 10.58 13.64
CA TYR A 221 -1.65 10.39 15.07
C TYR A 221 -2.22 11.58 15.85
N ASP A 222 -3.49 11.86 15.62
CA ASP A 222 -4.16 13.01 16.22
C ASP A 222 -5.23 12.51 17.18
N THR A 223 -5.07 12.84 18.47
CA THR A 223 -6.01 12.47 19.53
C THR A 223 -7.41 13.04 19.31
N HIS A 224 -7.53 14.17 18.61
CA HIS A 224 -8.82 14.72 18.25
C HIS A 224 -9.52 13.86 17.20
N TYR A 225 -8.78 13.39 16.18
CA TYR A 225 -9.31 12.45 15.19
C TYR A 225 -9.77 11.14 15.85
N GLU A 226 -8.95 10.58 16.74
CA GLU A 226 -9.31 9.36 17.48
C GLU A 226 -10.56 9.56 18.32
N ALA A 227 -10.74 10.71 18.96
CA ALA A 227 -11.93 11.04 19.73
C ALA A 227 -13.19 11.12 18.85
N LEU A 228 -13.09 11.76 17.68
CA LEU A 228 -14.20 11.82 16.70
C LEU A 228 -14.60 10.43 16.18
N LEU A 229 -13.63 9.58 15.87
CA LEU A 229 -13.92 8.20 15.47
C LEU A 229 -14.56 7.39 16.60
N ALA A 230 -14.06 7.54 17.83
CA ALA A 230 -14.61 6.85 18.99
C ALA A 230 -16.05 7.26 19.28
N GLU A 231 -16.41 8.51 19.03
CA GLU A 231 -17.79 8.99 19.13
C GLU A 231 -18.71 8.32 18.11
N GLN A 232 -18.31 8.34 16.83
CA GLN A 232 -19.08 7.66 15.76
C GLN A 232 -19.26 6.16 16.03
N VAL A 233 -18.21 5.49 16.50
CA VAL A 233 -18.28 4.06 16.84
C VAL A 233 -19.24 3.82 18.02
N ARG A 234 -19.23 4.68 19.06
CA ARG A 234 -20.16 4.57 20.19
C ARG A 234 -21.62 4.77 19.74
N GLU A 235 -21.87 5.73 18.87
CA GLU A 235 -23.20 5.95 18.29
C GLU A 235 -23.73 4.69 17.60
N ILE A 236 -22.90 4.06 16.74
CA ILE A 236 -23.28 2.83 16.04
C ILE A 236 -23.53 1.67 17.03
N ILE A 237 -22.64 1.48 18.01
CA ILE A 237 -22.78 0.37 18.98
C ILE A 237 -24.01 0.56 19.89
N HIS A 238 -24.41 1.78 20.16
CA HIS A 238 -25.55 2.09 21.04
C HIS A 238 -26.87 2.24 20.28
N ASP A 239 -26.83 2.20 18.95
CA ASP A 239 -28.04 2.21 18.14
C ASP A 239 -28.73 0.83 18.21
N PRO A 240 -29.96 0.75 18.75
CA PRO A 240 -30.71 -0.52 18.84
C PRO A 240 -31.06 -1.13 17.49
N SER A 241 -30.92 -0.36 16.41
CA SER A 241 -31.23 -0.80 15.04
C SER A 241 -30.02 -1.30 14.25
N SER A 242 -28.81 -1.19 14.85
CA SER A 242 -27.55 -1.59 14.21
C SER A 242 -27.25 -3.10 14.35
#